data_8320803d2702d96f9b816570fbd51bb8
#
_entry.id   8320803d2702d96f9b816570fbd51bb8
#
_cell.length_a   1.000
_cell.length_b   1.000
_cell.length_c   1.000
_cell.angle_alpha   90.00
_cell.angle_beta   90.00
_cell.angle_gamma   90.00
#
_symmetry.space_group_name_H-M   'P 1'
#
loop_
_entity.id
_entity.type
_entity.pdbx_description
1 polymer ?
#
loop_
_entity_poly.entity_id
_entity_poly.type
_entity_poly.pdbx_seq_one_letter_code
_entity_poly.pdbx_strand_id
1 'polypeptide(L)'
;MRDLRSLADDLATTIAEQFSTTLQAVDREFGVFFQRLFNGGQASLRTSDDPEEPGIDIYARPPGKRIGSLAQLSGGERALTATALLLAILRVRPAPFCVLDEVDAALDERNVGRFTQALRELTDRTQFVVITHNRATIEAADMLYGVSMDDGGVSKVISLKLADLDAERERAG
;
A
#
# COMPACT_ATOMS: atom_id res chain seq x y z
N MET A 1 -17.30 40.54 11.82
CA MET A 1 -15.87 40.26 11.55
C MET A 1 -15.18 39.45 12.64
N ARG A 2 -15.52 39.58 13.93
CA ARG A 2 -14.98 38.75 15.02
C ARG A 2 -15.37 37.27 14.84
N ASP A 3 -16.62 36.97 14.50
CA ASP A 3 -17.12 35.60 14.37
C ASP A 3 -16.44 34.79 13.27
N LEU A 4 -16.10 35.40 12.13
CA LEU A 4 -15.40 34.71 11.03
C LEU A 4 -13.94 34.39 11.36
N ARG A 5 -13.25 35.25 12.10
CA ARG A 5 -11.87 34.99 12.56
C ARG A 5 -11.87 33.88 13.61
N SER A 6 -12.75 33.94 14.58
CA SER A 6 -12.89 32.89 15.61
C SER A 6 -13.18 31.53 14.95
N LEU A 7 -14.11 31.50 13.98
CA LEU A 7 -14.42 30.28 13.25
C LEU A 7 -13.19 29.75 12.47
N ALA A 8 -12.42 30.64 11.84
CA ALA A 8 -11.19 30.24 11.13
C ALA A 8 -10.12 29.66 12.08
N ASP A 9 -9.94 30.29 13.25
CA ASP A 9 -8.99 29.81 14.27
C ASP A 9 -9.42 28.46 14.87
N ASP A 10 -10.73 28.26 15.12
CA ASP A 10 -11.31 27.01 15.62
C ASP A 10 -11.13 25.90 14.58
N LEU A 11 -11.38 26.18 13.29
CA LEU A 11 -11.16 25.24 12.20
C LEU A 11 -9.66 24.89 12.04
N ALA A 12 -8.78 25.87 12.12
CA ALA A 12 -7.34 25.61 12.03
C ALA A 12 -6.86 24.69 13.16
N THR A 13 -7.33 24.93 14.38
CA THR A 13 -7.03 24.08 15.55
C THR A 13 -7.55 22.66 15.34
N THR A 14 -8.81 22.52 14.90
CA THR A 14 -9.42 21.20 14.65
C THR A 14 -8.66 20.43 13.56
N ILE A 15 -8.24 21.11 12.48
CA ILE A 15 -7.44 20.51 11.40
C ILE A 15 -6.10 20.04 11.94
N ALA A 16 -5.42 20.85 12.73
CA ALA A 16 -4.11 20.49 13.30
C ALA A 16 -4.21 19.27 14.23
N GLU A 17 -5.22 19.22 15.08
CA GLU A 17 -5.48 18.08 15.97
C GLU A 17 -5.80 16.80 15.19
N GLN A 18 -6.68 16.87 14.18
CA GLN A 18 -7.03 15.73 13.34
C GLN A 18 -5.84 15.25 12.52
N PHE A 19 -5.03 16.17 11.99
CA PHE A 19 -3.80 15.84 11.28
C PHE A 19 -2.82 15.10 12.18
N SER A 20 -2.54 15.63 13.38
CA SER A 20 -1.62 15.03 14.33
C SER A 20 -2.08 13.62 14.73
N THR A 21 -3.36 13.46 15.07
CA THR A 21 -3.95 12.17 15.43
C THR A 21 -3.85 11.16 14.28
N THR A 22 -4.16 11.60 13.05
CA THR A 22 -4.08 10.75 11.86
C THR A 22 -2.64 10.37 11.54
N LEU A 23 -1.70 11.32 11.61
CA LEU A 23 -0.28 11.07 11.37
C LEU A 23 0.27 10.04 12.36
N GLN A 24 -0.05 10.15 13.65
CA GLN A 24 0.37 9.17 14.66
C GLN A 24 -0.21 7.78 14.40
N ALA A 25 -1.47 7.69 13.95
CA ALA A 25 -2.07 6.42 13.60
C ALA A 25 -1.41 5.80 12.37
N VAL A 26 -1.13 6.58 11.32
CA VAL A 26 -0.44 6.11 10.12
C VAL A 26 1.01 5.74 10.43
N ASP A 27 1.72 6.51 11.25
CA ASP A 27 3.09 6.20 11.67
C ASP A 27 3.18 4.83 12.35
N ARG A 28 2.27 4.55 13.29
CA ARG A 28 2.20 3.25 13.96
C ARG A 28 1.96 2.11 12.98
N GLU A 29 0.96 2.23 12.11
CA GLU A 29 0.64 1.19 11.13
C GLU A 29 1.76 1.05 10.08
N PHE A 30 2.43 2.14 9.70
CA PHE A 30 3.58 2.11 8.81
C PHE A 30 4.73 1.29 9.39
N GLY A 31 5.05 1.47 10.68
CA GLY A 31 6.02 0.62 11.37
C GLY A 31 5.65 -0.85 11.35
N VAL A 32 4.37 -1.19 11.54
CA VAL A 32 3.85 -2.57 11.52
C VAL A 32 3.98 -3.19 10.11
N PHE A 33 3.47 -2.51 9.08
CA PHE A 33 3.56 -3.03 7.70
C PHE A 33 5.00 -3.11 7.22
N PHE A 34 5.83 -2.14 7.56
CA PHE A 34 7.24 -2.17 7.23
C PHE A 34 7.95 -3.40 7.81
N GLN A 35 7.78 -3.66 9.11
CA GLN A 35 8.36 -4.84 9.76
C GLN A 35 7.90 -6.15 9.13
N ARG A 36 6.64 -6.25 8.74
CA ARG A 36 6.10 -7.44 8.07
C ARG A 36 6.69 -7.64 6.69
N LEU A 37 6.67 -6.61 5.86
CA LEU A 37 7.14 -6.68 4.48
C LEU A 37 8.66 -6.93 4.40
N PHE A 38 9.45 -6.28 5.25
CA PHE A 38 10.90 -6.45 5.30
C PHE A 38 11.38 -7.61 6.18
N ASN A 39 10.49 -8.26 6.90
CA ASN A 39 10.83 -9.25 7.93
C ASN A 39 11.76 -8.67 9.00
N GLY A 40 11.42 -7.51 9.52
CA GLY A 40 12.16 -6.75 10.52
C GLY A 40 12.44 -5.32 10.09
N GLY A 41 13.42 -4.68 10.73
CA GLY A 41 13.75 -3.29 10.49
C GLY A 41 12.83 -2.33 11.23
N GLN A 42 12.92 -1.04 10.90
CA GLN A 42 12.15 0.03 11.53
C GLN A 42 11.79 1.09 10.50
N ALA A 43 10.57 1.63 10.59
CA ALA A 43 10.14 2.77 9.81
C ALA A 43 9.30 3.70 10.68
N SER A 44 9.36 5.00 10.39
CA SER A 44 8.57 6.02 11.07
C SER A 44 8.37 7.25 10.19
N LEU A 45 7.30 7.98 10.49
CA LEU A 45 6.98 9.29 9.94
C LEU A 45 7.26 10.37 10.98
N ARG A 46 7.85 11.48 10.57
CA ARG A 46 8.08 12.64 11.44
C ARG A 46 7.71 13.91 10.72
N THR A 47 7.22 14.88 11.42
CA THR A 47 7.11 16.24 10.88
C THR A 47 8.52 16.78 10.62
N SER A 48 8.71 17.45 9.48
CA SER A 48 9.98 18.13 9.19
C SER A 48 10.27 19.21 10.23
N ASP A 49 11.50 19.24 10.70
CA ASP A 49 11.99 20.30 11.59
C ASP A 49 12.43 21.55 10.80
N ASP A 50 12.41 21.50 9.46
CA ASP A 50 12.77 22.63 8.61
C ASP A 50 11.59 23.59 8.44
N PRO A 51 11.69 24.83 8.97
CA PRO A 51 10.63 25.83 8.82
C PRO A 51 10.42 26.31 7.37
N GLU A 52 11.43 26.16 6.51
CA GLU A 52 11.36 26.58 5.10
C GLU A 52 10.74 25.48 4.21
N GLU A 53 10.81 24.21 4.66
CA GLU A 53 10.21 23.06 3.99
C GLU A 53 9.32 22.27 4.95
N PRO A 54 8.15 22.80 5.36
CA PRO A 54 7.25 22.07 6.23
C PRO A 54 6.70 20.82 5.51
N GLY A 55 6.83 19.66 6.13
CA GLY A 55 6.46 18.39 5.49
C GLY A 55 6.46 17.21 6.46
N ILE A 56 6.45 16.02 5.89
CA ILE A 56 6.59 14.76 6.62
C ILE A 56 7.81 14.03 6.08
N ASP A 57 8.78 13.79 6.95
CA ASP A 57 9.95 12.98 6.65
C ASP A 57 9.66 11.49 6.86
N ILE A 58 10.10 10.69 5.91
CA ILE A 58 9.99 9.22 5.97
C ILE A 58 11.33 8.64 6.36
N TYR A 59 11.37 8.00 7.52
CA TYR A 59 12.51 7.23 7.98
C TYR A 59 12.25 5.74 7.76
N ALA A 60 13.16 5.07 7.07
CA ALA A 60 13.06 3.64 6.79
C ALA A 60 14.44 2.98 6.94
N ARG A 61 14.52 1.97 7.81
CA ARG A 61 15.75 1.21 8.08
C ARG A 61 15.47 -0.29 7.95
N PRO A 62 15.74 -0.87 6.77
CA PRO A 62 15.67 -2.31 6.56
C PRO A 62 16.60 -3.08 7.51
N PRO A 63 16.34 -4.39 7.74
CA PRO A 63 17.22 -5.23 8.55
C PRO A 63 18.66 -5.19 8.05
N GLY A 64 19.62 -5.12 8.99
CA GLY A 64 21.06 -5.11 8.67
C GLY A 64 21.65 -3.77 8.21
N LYS A 65 20.82 -2.73 7.98
CA LYS A 65 21.32 -1.39 7.65
C LYS A 65 21.42 -0.49 8.88
N ARG A 66 22.46 0.36 8.92
CA ARG A 66 22.74 1.24 10.07
C ARG A 66 22.05 2.60 10.00
N ILE A 67 21.71 3.09 8.80
CA ILE A 67 21.17 4.45 8.57
C ILE A 67 19.89 4.36 7.75
N GLY A 68 18.88 5.18 8.12
CA GLY A 68 17.52 5.13 7.62
C GLY A 68 17.11 6.27 6.69
N SER A 69 17.98 6.67 5.73
CA SER A 69 17.58 7.63 4.69
C SER A 69 17.02 6.90 3.47
N LEU A 70 15.89 7.37 2.93
CA LEU A 70 15.30 6.85 1.69
C LEU A 70 16.27 6.86 0.50
N ALA A 71 17.21 7.84 0.46
CA ALA A 71 18.21 7.94 -0.60
C ALA A 71 19.18 6.74 -0.65
N GLN A 72 19.34 6.03 0.46
CA GLN A 72 20.25 4.88 0.60
C GLN A 72 19.55 3.53 0.34
N LEU A 73 18.26 3.53 0.10
CA LEU A 73 17.49 2.34 -0.23
C LEU A 73 17.68 1.98 -1.72
N SER A 74 17.77 0.68 -1.99
CA SER A 74 17.68 0.17 -3.37
C SER A 74 16.30 0.45 -3.97
N GLY A 75 16.16 0.31 -5.30
CA GLY A 75 14.87 0.50 -5.98
C GLY A 75 13.75 -0.36 -5.39
N GLY A 76 14.00 -1.66 -5.20
CA GLY A 76 13.04 -2.58 -4.57
C GLY A 76 12.73 -2.24 -3.11
N GLU A 77 13.72 -1.84 -2.31
CA GLU A 77 13.48 -1.39 -0.93
C GLU A 77 12.64 -0.11 -0.87
N ARG A 78 12.85 0.83 -1.79
CA ARG A 78 12.00 2.03 -1.89
C ARG A 78 10.57 1.68 -2.27
N ALA A 79 10.38 0.81 -3.26
CA ALA A 79 9.06 0.32 -3.67
C ALA A 79 8.34 -0.36 -2.51
N LEU A 80 9.03 -1.26 -1.78
CA LEU A 80 8.47 -1.95 -0.63
C LEU A 80 8.14 -1.00 0.53
N THR A 81 8.98 0.03 0.75
CA THR A 81 8.72 1.08 1.75
C THR A 81 7.48 1.91 1.39
N ALA A 82 7.36 2.31 0.12
CA ALA A 82 6.19 3.04 -0.38
C ALA A 82 4.91 2.19 -0.24
N THR A 83 5.00 0.90 -0.56
CA THR A 83 3.90 -0.06 -0.36
C THR A 83 3.50 -0.17 1.11
N ALA A 84 4.46 -0.28 2.03
CA ALA A 84 4.18 -0.30 3.47
C ALA A 84 3.41 0.96 3.93
N LEU A 85 3.81 2.11 3.44
CA LEU A 85 3.14 3.39 3.76
C LEU A 85 1.72 3.45 3.17
N LEU A 86 1.54 3.01 1.92
CA LEU A 86 0.23 2.96 1.27
C LEU A 86 -0.73 2.06 2.07
N LEU A 87 -0.30 0.86 2.46
CA LEU A 87 -1.11 -0.06 3.26
C LEU A 87 -1.44 0.51 4.64
N ALA A 88 -0.50 1.23 5.27
CA ALA A 88 -0.73 1.93 6.53
C ALA A 88 -1.82 3.01 6.40
N ILE A 89 -1.78 3.81 5.34
CA ILE A 89 -2.80 4.82 5.06
C ILE A 89 -4.17 4.15 4.85
N LEU A 90 -4.24 3.09 4.04
CA LEU A 90 -5.48 2.34 3.81
C LEU A 90 -6.02 1.68 5.08
N ARG A 91 -5.15 1.24 5.99
CA ARG A 91 -5.56 0.68 7.29
C ARG A 91 -6.23 1.72 8.17
N VAL A 92 -5.68 2.94 8.23
CA VAL A 92 -6.19 4.05 9.06
C VAL A 92 -7.39 4.74 8.40
N ARG A 93 -7.33 4.92 7.09
CA ARG A 93 -8.37 5.57 6.26
C ARG A 93 -8.72 4.68 5.07
N PRO A 94 -9.57 3.66 5.27
CA PRO A 94 -9.95 2.76 4.19
C PRO A 94 -10.63 3.51 3.04
N ALA A 95 -10.18 3.21 1.82
CA ALA A 95 -10.86 3.61 0.60
C ALA A 95 -11.81 2.49 0.16
N PRO A 96 -12.94 2.78 -0.50
CA PRO A 96 -13.85 1.74 -0.98
C PRO A 96 -13.18 0.81 -1.99
N PHE A 97 -12.26 1.33 -2.81
CA PHE A 97 -11.42 0.55 -3.72
C PHE A 97 -10.03 1.19 -3.86
N CYS A 98 -9.05 0.37 -4.24
CA CYS A 98 -7.67 0.80 -4.52
C CYS A 98 -7.18 0.07 -5.78
N VAL A 99 -6.62 0.83 -6.73
CA VAL A 99 -5.99 0.28 -7.94
C VAL A 99 -4.48 0.31 -7.75
N LEU A 100 -3.84 -0.85 -7.91
CA LEU A 100 -2.41 -1.05 -7.78
C LEU A 100 -1.86 -1.51 -9.14
N ASP A 101 -1.01 -0.68 -9.74
CA ASP A 101 -0.45 -0.94 -11.07
C ASP A 101 1.03 -1.31 -10.94
N GLU A 102 1.35 -2.59 -11.21
CA GLU A 102 2.69 -3.18 -11.16
C GLU A 102 3.50 -2.91 -9.88
N VAL A 103 2.84 -2.71 -8.74
CA VAL A 103 3.54 -2.40 -7.47
C VAL A 103 4.42 -3.55 -6.97
N ASP A 104 4.17 -4.75 -7.43
CA ASP A 104 4.91 -5.98 -7.11
C ASP A 104 6.05 -6.29 -8.09
N ALA A 105 6.17 -5.56 -9.20
CA ALA A 105 7.20 -5.79 -10.22
C ALA A 105 8.64 -5.64 -9.69
N ALA A 106 8.85 -4.78 -8.68
CA ALA A 106 10.15 -4.57 -8.05
C ALA A 106 10.41 -5.47 -6.84
N LEU A 107 9.47 -6.36 -6.49
CA LEU A 107 9.56 -7.23 -5.32
C LEU A 107 10.12 -8.61 -5.69
N ASP A 108 10.91 -9.18 -4.81
CA ASP A 108 11.29 -10.58 -4.92
C ASP A 108 10.12 -11.50 -4.52
N GLU A 109 10.20 -12.77 -4.87
CA GLU A 109 9.13 -13.75 -4.66
C GLU A 109 8.67 -13.85 -3.19
N ARG A 110 9.58 -13.72 -2.23
CA ARG A 110 9.27 -13.75 -0.79
C ARG A 110 8.50 -12.50 -0.36
N ASN A 111 8.90 -11.35 -0.88
CA ASN A 111 8.25 -10.08 -0.58
C ASN A 111 6.87 -9.98 -1.26
N VAL A 112 6.69 -10.58 -2.44
CA VAL A 112 5.37 -10.71 -3.07
C VAL A 112 4.41 -11.52 -2.19
N GLY A 113 4.84 -12.64 -1.61
CA GLY A 113 4.00 -13.42 -0.70
C GLY A 113 3.58 -12.62 0.56
N ARG A 114 4.46 -11.81 1.12
CA ARG A 114 4.14 -10.93 2.26
C ARG A 114 3.22 -9.78 1.85
N PHE A 115 3.42 -9.23 0.67
CA PHE A 115 2.59 -8.20 0.10
C PHE A 115 1.15 -8.69 -0.11
N THR A 116 0.96 -9.83 -0.75
CA THR A 116 -0.37 -10.42 -0.99
C THR A 116 -1.09 -10.76 0.32
N GLN A 117 -0.36 -11.25 1.33
CA GLN A 117 -0.91 -11.47 2.65
C GLN A 117 -1.37 -10.17 3.32
N ALA A 118 -0.56 -9.09 3.21
CA ALA A 118 -0.91 -7.79 3.77
C ALA A 118 -2.12 -7.16 3.07
N LEU A 119 -2.28 -7.35 1.74
CA LEU A 119 -3.48 -6.94 1.00
C LEU A 119 -4.72 -7.66 1.51
N ARG A 120 -4.66 -8.97 1.70
CA ARG A 120 -5.79 -9.76 2.20
C ARG A 120 -6.33 -9.29 3.55
N GLU A 121 -5.47 -8.78 4.42
CA GLU A 121 -5.89 -8.22 5.71
C GLU A 121 -6.72 -6.92 5.59
N LEU A 122 -6.73 -6.30 4.42
CA LEU A 122 -7.43 -5.05 4.15
C LEU A 122 -8.69 -5.23 3.27
N THR A 123 -8.92 -6.44 2.75
CA THR A 123 -10.03 -6.72 1.82
C THR A 123 -11.40 -6.57 2.45
N ASP A 124 -11.53 -6.66 3.78
CA ASP A 124 -12.80 -6.44 4.49
C ASP A 124 -13.34 -5.01 4.32
N ARG A 125 -12.48 -4.04 3.99
CA ARG A 125 -12.81 -2.62 3.92
C ARG A 125 -12.46 -1.96 2.59
N THR A 126 -11.60 -2.59 1.79
CA THR A 126 -11.11 -2.04 0.54
C THR A 126 -11.10 -3.12 -0.54
N GLN A 127 -11.74 -2.86 -1.66
CA GLN A 127 -11.61 -3.71 -2.85
C GLN A 127 -10.32 -3.38 -3.56
N PHE A 128 -9.45 -4.37 -3.80
CA PHE A 128 -8.23 -4.19 -4.56
C PHE A 128 -8.41 -4.59 -6.01
N VAL A 129 -7.94 -3.74 -6.92
CA VAL A 129 -7.75 -4.06 -8.34
C VAL A 129 -6.25 -4.01 -8.59
N VAL A 130 -5.64 -5.18 -8.83
CA VAL A 130 -4.19 -5.28 -8.99
C VAL A 130 -3.88 -5.62 -10.45
N ILE A 131 -3.12 -4.74 -11.11
CA ILE A 131 -2.56 -4.98 -12.44
C ILE A 131 -1.17 -5.54 -12.22
N THR A 132 -0.93 -6.76 -12.68
CA THR A 132 0.34 -7.47 -12.44
C THR A 132 0.58 -8.57 -13.48
N HIS A 133 1.83 -8.92 -13.66
CA HIS A 133 2.26 -10.12 -14.36
C HIS A 133 2.89 -11.16 -13.41
N ASN A 134 2.92 -10.89 -12.11
CA ASN A 134 3.50 -11.77 -11.11
C ASN A 134 2.53 -12.92 -10.76
N ARG A 135 3.01 -14.15 -10.95
CA ARG A 135 2.21 -15.35 -10.73
C ARG A 135 1.68 -15.48 -9.31
N ALA A 136 2.49 -15.17 -8.31
CA ALA A 136 2.09 -15.29 -6.91
C ALA A 136 1.00 -14.27 -6.52
N THR A 137 1.01 -13.08 -7.12
CA THR A 137 -0.05 -12.09 -6.96
C THR A 137 -1.34 -12.54 -7.68
N ILE A 138 -1.21 -13.11 -8.88
CA ILE A 138 -2.34 -13.66 -9.65
C ILE A 138 -3.01 -14.78 -8.85
N GLU A 139 -2.25 -15.72 -8.31
CA GLU A 139 -2.77 -16.86 -7.51
C GLU A 139 -3.42 -16.42 -6.18
N ALA A 140 -3.12 -15.20 -5.72
CA ALA A 140 -3.73 -14.64 -4.51
C ALA A 140 -5.07 -13.93 -4.76
N ALA A 141 -5.47 -13.73 -6.01
CA ALA A 141 -6.71 -13.02 -6.35
C ALA A 141 -7.94 -13.93 -6.22
N ASP A 142 -9.12 -13.34 -5.99
CA ASP A 142 -10.40 -14.05 -6.04
C ASP A 142 -10.92 -14.15 -7.47
N MET A 143 -10.66 -13.12 -8.27
CA MET A 143 -11.11 -12.98 -9.66
C MET A 143 -10.00 -12.49 -10.57
N LEU A 144 -9.85 -13.09 -11.72
CA LEU A 144 -8.91 -12.69 -12.76
C LEU A 144 -9.64 -12.05 -13.95
N TYR A 145 -9.04 -10.99 -14.47
CA TYR A 145 -9.41 -10.38 -15.74
C TYR A 145 -8.21 -10.42 -16.67
N GLY A 146 -8.24 -11.33 -17.64
CA GLY A 146 -7.24 -11.36 -18.71
C GLY A 146 -7.62 -10.38 -19.82
N VAL A 147 -6.68 -9.54 -20.23
CA VAL A 147 -6.85 -8.62 -21.35
C VAL A 147 -5.92 -9.08 -22.48
N SER A 148 -6.50 -9.39 -23.63
CA SER A 148 -5.76 -9.74 -24.85
C SER A 148 -6.20 -8.85 -26.00
N MET A 149 -5.36 -8.73 -27.01
CA MET A 149 -5.67 -8.02 -28.25
C MET A 149 -5.81 -9.03 -29.39
N ASP A 150 -6.87 -8.91 -30.19
CA ASP A 150 -7.01 -9.72 -31.39
C ASP A 150 -6.22 -9.14 -32.58
N ASP A 151 -6.16 -9.86 -33.70
CA ASP A 151 -5.44 -9.46 -34.90
C ASP A 151 -5.97 -8.14 -35.50
N GLY A 152 -7.17 -7.73 -35.15
CA GLY A 152 -7.78 -6.46 -35.54
C GLY A 152 -7.46 -5.28 -34.63
N GLY A 153 -6.64 -5.47 -33.58
CA GLY A 153 -6.28 -4.42 -32.60
C GLY A 153 -7.37 -4.11 -31.58
N VAL A 154 -8.39 -4.94 -31.47
CA VAL A 154 -9.47 -4.78 -30.48
C VAL A 154 -9.16 -5.59 -29.23
N SER A 155 -9.23 -4.93 -28.08
CA SER A 155 -9.03 -5.58 -26.77
C SER A 155 -10.22 -6.48 -26.42
N LYS A 156 -9.91 -7.71 -25.99
CA LYS A 156 -10.87 -8.68 -25.44
C LYS A 156 -10.59 -8.89 -23.96
N VAL A 157 -11.65 -8.92 -23.15
CA VAL A 157 -11.56 -9.18 -21.72
C VAL A 157 -12.15 -10.56 -21.45
N ILE A 158 -11.39 -11.40 -20.74
CA ILE A 158 -11.82 -12.70 -20.25
C ILE A 158 -11.80 -12.62 -18.72
N SER A 159 -12.89 -13.01 -18.06
CA SER A 159 -12.95 -13.09 -16.60
C SER A 159 -12.99 -14.53 -16.14
N LEU A 160 -12.31 -14.81 -15.03
CA LEU A 160 -12.22 -16.12 -14.42
C LEU A 160 -12.25 -16.01 -12.91
N LYS A 161 -13.14 -16.76 -12.26
CA LYS A 161 -13.16 -16.88 -10.80
C LYS A 161 -12.26 -18.04 -10.40
N LEU A 162 -11.25 -17.79 -9.55
CA LEU A 162 -10.26 -18.81 -9.20
C LEU A 162 -10.86 -19.98 -8.41
N ALA A 163 -11.84 -19.73 -7.55
CA ALA A 163 -12.54 -20.79 -6.83
C ALA A 163 -13.23 -21.83 -7.75
N ASP A 164 -13.63 -21.44 -8.96
CA ASP A 164 -14.27 -22.36 -9.91
C ASP A 164 -13.23 -23.30 -10.55
N LEU A 165 -11.98 -22.84 -10.73
CA LEU A 165 -10.87 -23.68 -11.20
C LEU A 165 -10.45 -24.75 -10.20
N ASP A 166 -10.42 -24.43 -8.93
CA ASP A 166 -10.07 -25.39 -7.87
C ASP A 166 -11.14 -26.49 -7.76
N ALA A 167 -12.41 -26.10 -7.86
CA ALA A 167 -13.52 -27.08 -7.90
C ALA A 167 -13.51 -27.99 -9.13
N GLU A 168 -13.07 -27.50 -10.30
CA GLU A 168 -12.90 -28.32 -11.50
C GLU A 168 -11.70 -29.27 -11.41
N ARG A 169 -10.59 -28.85 -10.82
CA ARG A 169 -9.41 -29.68 -10.57
C ARG A 169 -9.70 -30.82 -9.59
N GLU A 170 -10.47 -30.57 -8.52
CA GLU A 170 -10.90 -31.60 -7.56
C GLU A 170 -11.87 -32.63 -8.17
N ARG A 171 -12.63 -32.26 -9.21
CA ARG A 171 -13.54 -33.20 -9.92
C ARG A 171 -12.85 -34.03 -11.00
N ALA A 172 -11.67 -33.58 -11.45
CA ALA A 172 -10.93 -34.23 -12.53
C ALA A 172 -9.81 -35.18 -12.05
N GLY A 173 -9.50 -35.22 -10.75
CA GLY A 173 -8.48 -36.08 -10.12
C GLY A 173 -9.13 -37.14 -9.25
#